data_8a2f6477984bb49fed58b170d7fe7a17
#
_entry.id   8a2f6477984bb49fed58b170d7fe7a17
#
_cell.length_a   1.000
_cell.length_b   1.000
_cell.length_c   1.000
_cell.angle_alpha   90.00
_cell.angle_beta   90.00
_cell.angle_gamma   90.00
#
_symmetry.space_group_name_H-M   'P 1'
#
loop_
_entity.id
_entity.type
_entity.pdbx_description
1 polymer ?
#
loop_
_entity_poly.entity_id
_entity_poly.type
_entity_poly.pdbx_seq_one_letter_code
_entity_poly.pdbx_strand_id
1 'polypeptide(L)'
;MIFNRTVQLCSILYVMFCSVSCKEEKPIEENLRPVKYTEVSYLGSEKARSFSGTAKTEKIINLSFRNSGIITILDMKLGQQVKKGQLLAKLDNVQSRLSYESAIESKNSAESQMNTAKLSLNRIRTLYEKGSASLSDYEAAKNSYRTAVASFESAKRSVAIQQDQIQFGFLHAPENGVIASVSAEVDENVSPGQAIGVLNAGTAIEISLGLPESVINAVEKDMKVKVTFTALPGEIFNAVITEVAPALDANTSTYPVTVTIKDSDERIKSGMAANVNFEFTNDKLSRDKLIIPASGVGEDGNGQYVFLS
;
A
#
# COMPACT_ATOMS: atom_id res chain seq x y z
N MET A 1 100.44 5.88 -75.70
CA MET A 1 100.44 4.98 -74.48
C MET A 1 99.61 5.52 -73.32
N ILE A 2 98.72 6.49 -73.56
CA ILE A 2 97.90 7.12 -72.52
C ILE A 2 96.42 6.67 -72.63
N PHE A 3 95.98 6.24 -73.77
CA PHE A 3 94.56 5.88 -74.02
C PHE A 3 94.08 4.54 -73.33
N ASN A 4 95.00 3.66 -73.07
CA ASN A 4 94.71 2.35 -72.53
C ASN A 4 94.50 2.33 -70.96
N ARG A 5 95.06 3.37 -70.28
CA ARG A 5 94.93 3.44 -68.80
C ARG A 5 93.61 4.08 -68.36
N THR A 6 93.04 4.96 -69.17
CA THR A 6 91.75 5.58 -68.85
C THR A 6 90.59 4.65 -69.03
N VAL A 7 90.64 3.72 -70.01
CA VAL A 7 89.59 2.69 -70.23
C VAL A 7 89.58 1.63 -69.11
N GLN A 8 90.77 1.27 -68.62
CA GLN A 8 90.85 0.36 -67.45
C GLN A 8 90.41 1.00 -66.17
N LEU A 9 90.62 2.30 -65.93
CA LEU A 9 90.13 3.00 -64.75
C LEU A 9 88.57 3.13 -64.78
N CYS A 10 87.97 3.40 -65.95
CA CYS A 10 86.52 3.45 -66.09
C CYS A 10 85.83 2.08 -65.90
N SER A 11 86.53 1.00 -66.42
CA SER A 11 86.00 -0.37 -66.23
C SER A 11 86.00 -0.80 -64.77
N ILE A 12 87.06 -0.45 -64.01
CA ILE A 12 87.14 -0.77 -62.58
C ILE A 12 86.12 0.07 -61.76
N LEU A 13 85.91 1.33 -62.15
CA LEU A 13 84.91 2.18 -61.47
C LEU A 13 83.48 1.74 -61.73
N TYR A 14 83.25 1.14 -62.97
CA TYR A 14 81.91 0.63 -63.32
C TYR A 14 81.58 -0.72 -62.58
N VAL A 15 82.56 -1.59 -62.38
CA VAL A 15 82.45 -2.81 -61.63
C VAL A 15 82.23 -2.53 -60.12
N MET A 16 82.87 -1.43 -59.61
CA MET A 16 82.71 -1.03 -58.23
C MET A 16 81.36 -0.41 -57.93
N PHE A 17 80.64 0.15 -58.94
CA PHE A 17 79.34 0.79 -58.79
C PHE A 17 78.17 -0.25 -58.86
N CYS A 18 78.43 -1.43 -59.39
CA CYS A 18 77.39 -2.47 -59.48
C CYS A 18 77.26 -3.40 -58.24
N SER A 19 78.10 -3.22 -57.19
CA SER A 19 78.15 -4.08 -56.01
C SER A 19 77.45 -3.49 -54.78
N VAL A 20 76.77 -2.34 -54.83
CA VAL A 20 76.06 -1.77 -53.72
C VAL A 20 74.52 -1.76 -54.06
N SER A 21 73.95 -2.91 -54.33
CA SER A 21 72.49 -3.13 -54.33
C SER A 21 72.21 -3.88 -53.08
N CYS A 22 72.26 -3.25 -51.92
CA CYS A 22 71.60 -3.72 -50.74
C CYS A 22 70.14 -3.54 -50.94
N LYS A 23 69.46 -4.63 -51.13
CA LYS A 23 67.98 -4.75 -51.03
C LYS A 23 67.62 -4.63 -49.57
N GLU A 24 67.21 -3.45 -49.14
CA GLU A 24 66.57 -3.22 -47.85
C GLU A 24 65.29 -4.04 -47.85
N GLU A 25 65.27 -5.17 -47.14
CA GLU A 25 64.04 -5.84 -46.79
C GLU A 25 63.23 -4.89 -45.92
N LYS A 26 62.16 -4.29 -46.50
CA LYS A 26 61.16 -3.58 -45.72
C LYS A 26 60.64 -4.55 -44.68
N PRO A 27 60.63 -4.18 -43.39
CA PRO A 27 59.96 -5.01 -42.39
C PRO A 27 58.52 -5.22 -42.84
N ILE A 28 58.06 -6.45 -42.83
CA ILE A 28 56.66 -6.78 -43.07
C ILE A 28 55.89 -6.03 -41.97
N GLU A 29 55.23 -4.93 -42.31
CA GLU A 29 54.23 -4.33 -41.42
C GLU A 29 53.21 -5.44 -41.19
N GLU A 30 53.28 -6.06 -40.03
CA GLU A 30 52.18 -6.90 -39.52
C GLU A 30 50.96 -6.04 -39.51
N ASN A 31 50.05 -6.33 -40.43
CA ASN A 31 48.78 -5.63 -40.53
C ASN A 31 47.92 -6.09 -39.32
N LEU A 32 48.21 -5.53 -38.16
CA LEU A 32 47.48 -5.75 -36.94
C LEU A 32 46.02 -5.35 -37.16
N ARG A 33 45.16 -6.33 -37.37
CA ARG A 33 43.72 -6.05 -37.44
C ARG A 33 43.26 -5.61 -36.08
N PRO A 34 42.63 -4.43 -35.93
CA PRO A 34 42.09 -4.01 -34.65
C PRO A 34 41.02 -5.04 -34.22
N VAL A 35 41.22 -5.65 -33.06
CA VAL A 35 40.25 -6.53 -32.43
C VAL A 35 39.50 -5.77 -31.35
N LYS A 36 38.19 -5.87 -31.39
CA LYS A 36 37.36 -5.33 -30.32
C LYS A 36 37.31 -6.38 -29.21
N TYR A 37 37.79 -6.02 -28.05
CA TYR A 37 37.73 -6.88 -26.86
C TYR A 37 36.63 -6.41 -25.90
N THR A 38 36.14 -7.31 -25.09
CA THR A 38 35.17 -7.03 -24.05
C THR A 38 35.55 -7.84 -22.81
N GLU A 39 35.41 -7.21 -21.65
CA GLU A 39 35.62 -7.93 -20.39
C GLU A 39 34.52 -8.97 -20.17
N VAL A 40 34.93 -10.15 -19.76
CA VAL A 40 34.00 -11.23 -19.39
C VAL A 40 33.37 -10.87 -18.05
N SER A 41 32.05 -10.81 -18.00
CA SER A 41 31.31 -10.56 -16.78
C SER A 41 30.62 -11.83 -16.25
N TYR A 42 30.40 -11.87 -14.96
CA TYR A 42 29.61 -12.94 -14.37
C TYR A 42 28.11 -12.69 -14.60
N LEU A 43 27.36 -13.78 -14.86
CA LEU A 43 25.90 -13.72 -14.93
C LEU A 43 25.37 -13.49 -13.51
N GLY A 44 25.17 -12.26 -13.10
CA GLY A 44 24.60 -12.04 -11.79
C GLY A 44 24.88 -10.74 -11.07
N SER A 45 25.50 -9.76 -11.70
CA SER A 45 25.44 -8.43 -11.12
C SER A 45 24.00 -7.90 -11.26
N GLU A 46 23.33 -7.75 -10.12
CA GLU A 46 22.12 -6.96 -9.92
C GLU A 46 21.10 -7.00 -11.09
N LYS A 47 20.30 -8.05 -11.16
CA LYS A 47 19.13 -8.00 -12.04
C LYS A 47 18.05 -7.15 -11.35
N ALA A 48 18.09 -5.87 -11.62
CA ALA A 48 16.96 -5.01 -11.33
C ALA A 48 15.76 -5.51 -12.15
N ARG A 49 14.71 -5.95 -11.48
CA ARG A 49 13.44 -6.31 -12.12
C ARG A 49 12.40 -5.29 -11.73
N SER A 50 11.68 -4.78 -12.70
CA SER A 50 10.61 -3.82 -12.52
C SER A 50 9.27 -4.53 -12.65
N PHE A 51 8.37 -4.26 -11.69
CA PHE A 51 7.00 -4.74 -11.71
C PHE A 51 6.06 -3.56 -11.58
N SER A 52 4.98 -3.60 -12.37
CA SER A 52 3.96 -2.57 -12.32
C SER A 52 2.99 -2.81 -11.18
N GLY A 53 2.62 -1.74 -10.50
CA GLY A 53 1.65 -1.71 -9.43
C GLY A 53 0.79 -0.45 -9.48
N THR A 54 -0.15 -0.36 -8.57
CA THR A 54 -1.06 0.79 -8.45
C THR A 54 -0.94 1.40 -7.07
N ALA A 55 -0.77 2.72 -7.02
CA ALA A 55 -0.79 3.48 -5.77
C ALA A 55 -2.17 3.45 -5.13
N LYS A 56 -2.21 3.26 -3.83
CA LYS A 56 -3.41 3.35 -2.99
C LYS A 56 -3.08 4.20 -1.76
N THR A 57 -4.08 4.81 -1.19
CA THR A 57 -3.97 5.31 0.19
C THR A 57 -4.03 4.15 1.17
N GLU A 58 -3.39 4.27 2.31
CA GLU A 58 -3.34 3.25 3.38
C GLU A 58 -4.72 2.69 3.72
N LYS A 59 -5.74 3.57 3.74
CA LYS A 59 -7.12 3.18 4.06
C LYS A 59 -8.11 3.81 3.10
N ILE A 60 -9.00 2.99 2.58
CA ILE A 60 -10.17 3.41 1.81
C ILE A 60 -11.40 3.08 2.66
N ILE A 61 -12.14 4.10 3.08
CA ILE A 61 -13.28 3.97 3.98
C ILE A 61 -14.55 4.35 3.24
N ASN A 62 -15.47 3.39 3.10
CA ASN A 62 -16.81 3.67 2.62
C ASN A 62 -17.63 4.36 3.71
N LEU A 63 -18.09 5.56 3.43
CA LEU A 63 -18.92 6.35 4.33
C LEU A 63 -20.38 5.95 4.13
N SER A 64 -21.03 5.47 5.19
CA SER A 64 -22.42 5.03 5.15
C SER A 64 -23.11 5.32 6.49
N PHE A 65 -24.43 5.48 6.45
CA PHE A 65 -25.24 5.56 7.66
C PHE A 65 -25.57 4.18 8.21
N ARG A 66 -25.77 4.09 9.52
CA ARG A 66 -26.25 2.87 10.20
C ARG A 66 -27.77 2.74 10.17
N ASN A 67 -28.48 3.86 9.99
CA ASN A 67 -29.94 3.95 9.93
C ASN A 67 -30.39 4.37 8.53
N SER A 68 -31.65 4.05 8.19
CA SER A 68 -32.32 4.62 7.03
C SER A 68 -32.87 6.03 7.36
N GLY A 69 -33.00 6.86 6.35
CA GLY A 69 -33.60 8.19 6.45
C GLY A 69 -33.26 9.07 5.27
N ILE A 70 -33.80 10.29 5.30
CA ILE A 70 -33.56 11.30 4.28
C ILE A 70 -32.35 12.14 4.70
N ILE A 71 -31.42 12.39 3.79
CA ILE A 71 -30.26 13.26 4.03
C ILE A 71 -30.72 14.70 4.10
N THR A 72 -30.52 15.36 5.25
CA THR A 72 -30.86 16.77 5.45
C THR A 72 -29.65 17.70 5.35
N ILE A 73 -28.46 17.18 5.59
CA ILE A 73 -27.20 17.90 5.46
C ILE A 73 -26.19 16.98 4.80
N LEU A 74 -25.48 17.48 3.79
CA LEU A 74 -24.38 16.82 3.11
C LEU A 74 -23.26 17.82 2.93
N ASP A 75 -22.27 17.78 3.82
CA ASP A 75 -21.09 18.65 3.81
C ASP A 75 -19.85 17.87 3.38
N MET A 76 -19.97 17.24 2.19
CA MET A 76 -18.90 16.48 1.53
C MET A 76 -18.77 16.92 0.08
N LYS A 77 -17.53 17.21 -0.35
CA LYS A 77 -17.20 17.52 -1.75
C LYS A 77 -16.02 16.68 -2.18
N LEU A 78 -16.01 16.31 -3.44
CA LEU A 78 -14.86 15.63 -4.07
C LEU A 78 -13.58 16.45 -3.85
N GLY A 79 -12.53 15.82 -3.35
CA GLY A 79 -11.25 16.45 -3.06
C GLY A 79 -11.20 17.25 -1.74
N GLN A 80 -12.28 17.32 -0.98
CA GLN A 80 -12.31 18.02 0.31
C GLN A 80 -11.46 17.29 1.35
N GLN A 81 -10.57 18.03 2.00
CA GLN A 81 -9.85 17.52 3.18
C GLN A 81 -10.76 17.59 4.41
N VAL A 82 -10.83 16.50 5.15
CA VAL A 82 -11.64 16.37 6.36
C VAL A 82 -10.82 15.91 7.54
N LYS A 83 -11.22 16.33 8.74
CA LYS A 83 -10.59 15.95 10.00
C LYS A 83 -11.43 14.89 10.70
N LYS A 84 -10.79 14.00 11.45
CA LYS A 84 -11.47 13.03 12.32
C LYS A 84 -12.49 13.72 13.22
N GLY A 85 -13.72 13.21 13.26
CA GLY A 85 -14.83 13.75 14.02
C GLY A 85 -15.58 14.91 13.34
N GLN A 86 -15.14 15.38 12.17
CA GLN A 86 -15.88 16.39 11.39
C GLN A 86 -17.21 15.81 10.92
N LEU A 87 -18.30 16.56 11.10
CA LEU A 87 -19.62 16.19 10.57
C LEU A 87 -19.59 16.26 9.04
N LEU A 88 -19.96 15.17 8.39
CA LEU A 88 -19.99 15.05 6.93
C LEU A 88 -21.41 15.03 6.38
N ALA A 89 -22.34 14.38 7.08
CA ALA A 89 -23.72 14.29 6.66
C ALA A 89 -24.64 14.05 7.85
N LYS A 90 -25.93 14.37 7.69
CA LYS A 90 -26.97 14.19 8.71
C LYS A 90 -28.25 13.71 8.06
N LEU A 91 -28.90 12.71 8.69
CA LEU A 91 -30.25 12.28 8.35
C LEU A 91 -31.32 13.07 9.10
N ASP A 92 -32.54 13.05 8.59
CA ASP A 92 -33.72 13.39 9.37
C ASP A 92 -33.91 12.35 10.49
N ASN A 93 -33.87 12.82 11.73
CA ASN A 93 -33.95 12.03 12.95
C ASN A 93 -35.26 12.15 13.70
N VAL A 94 -36.33 12.68 13.07
CA VAL A 94 -37.62 12.94 13.76
C VAL A 94 -38.14 11.68 14.45
N GLN A 95 -38.15 10.55 13.75
CA GLN A 95 -38.67 9.29 14.32
C GLN A 95 -37.80 8.81 15.50
N SER A 96 -36.48 8.87 15.38
CA SER A 96 -35.55 8.48 16.46
C SER A 96 -35.70 9.40 17.68
N ARG A 97 -35.92 10.70 17.47
CA ARG A 97 -36.16 11.66 18.54
C ARG A 97 -37.46 11.39 19.29
N LEU A 98 -38.54 11.14 18.56
CA LEU A 98 -39.84 10.78 19.19
C LEU A 98 -39.75 9.48 19.98
N SER A 99 -39.03 8.48 19.48
CA SER A 99 -38.76 7.23 20.20
C SER A 99 -37.95 7.44 21.47
N TYR A 100 -36.95 8.35 21.43
CA TYR A 100 -36.15 8.74 22.59
C TYR A 100 -37.00 9.46 23.64
N GLU A 101 -37.86 10.41 23.26
CA GLU A 101 -38.79 11.11 24.16
C GLU A 101 -39.75 10.10 24.84
N SER A 102 -40.32 9.15 24.08
CA SER A 102 -41.17 8.08 24.63
C SER A 102 -40.42 7.18 25.63
N ALA A 103 -39.13 6.88 25.36
CA ALA A 103 -38.31 6.11 26.30
C ALA A 103 -37.99 6.87 27.59
N ILE A 104 -37.82 8.21 27.51
CA ILE A 104 -37.66 9.06 28.68
C ILE A 104 -38.92 8.99 29.57
N GLU A 105 -40.14 9.13 28.99
CA GLU A 105 -41.38 9.04 29.73
C GLU A 105 -41.56 7.67 30.40
N SER A 106 -41.21 6.59 29.70
CA SER A 106 -41.21 5.26 30.27
C SER A 106 -40.25 5.10 31.46
N LYS A 107 -39.05 5.68 31.34
CA LYS A 107 -38.08 5.70 32.45
C LYS A 107 -38.61 6.50 33.64
N ASN A 108 -39.18 7.68 33.41
CA ASN A 108 -39.77 8.52 34.46
C ASN A 108 -40.93 7.83 35.21
N SER A 109 -41.78 7.09 34.51
CA SER A 109 -42.82 6.24 35.08
C SER A 109 -42.26 5.13 35.96
N ALA A 110 -41.25 4.41 35.45
CA ALA A 110 -40.54 3.33 36.20
C ALA A 110 -39.83 3.87 37.45
N GLU A 111 -39.22 5.07 37.35
CA GLU A 111 -38.60 5.76 38.49
C GLU A 111 -39.59 6.11 39.59
N SER A 112 -40.79 6.61 39.22
CA SER A 112 -41.88 6.90 40.13
C SER A 112 -42.36 5.63 40.84
N GLN A 113 -42.51 4.51 40.11
CA GLN A 113 -42.90 3.22 40.68
C GLN A 113 -41.82 2.70 41.64
N MET A 114 -40.53 2.79 41.28
CA MET A 114 -39.42 2.41 42.15
C MET A 114 -39.43 3.25 43.44
N ASN A 115 -39.63 4.55 43.37
CA ASN A 115 -39.68 5.44 44.52
C ASN A 115 -40.86 5.10 45.43
N THR A 116 -42.05 4.82 44.87
CA THR A 116 -43.22 4.36 45.62
C THR A 116 -42.96 3.03 46.35
N ALA A 117 -42.40 2.05 45.66
CA ALA A 117 -42.04 0.75 46.25
C ALA A 117 -40.98 0.94 47.37
N LYS A 118 -40.01 1.82 47.19
CA LYS A 118 -38.98 2.18 48.19
C LYS A 118 -39.62 2.73 49.47
N LEU A 119 -40.53 3.69 49.33
CA LEU A 119 -41.24 4.26 50.47
C LEU A 119 -42.13 3.23 51.19
N SER A 120 -42.76 2.33 50.43
CA SER A 120 -43.52 1.23 51.00
C SER A 120 -42.66 0.24 51.78
N LEU A 121 -41.50 -0.17 51.19
CA LEU A 121 -40.53 -1.02 51.83
C LEU A 121 -40.04 -0.37 53.17
N ASN A 122 -39.65 0.86 53.15
CA ASN A 122 -39.18 1.57 54.35
C ASN A 122 -40.24 1.59 55.45
N ARG A 123 -41.53 1.86 55.12
CA ARG A 123 -42.64 1.84 56.07
C ARG A 123 -42.85 0.45 56.66
N ILE A 124 -42.96 -0.58 55.84
CA ILE A 124 -43.17 -1.97 56.30
C ILE A 124 -41.99 -2.45 57.11
N ARG A 125 -40.78 -2.08 56.75
CA ARG A 125 -39.54 -2.38 57.52
C ARG A 125 -39.61 -1.81 58.92
N THR A 126 -40.02 -0.55 59.11
CA THR A 126 -40.17 0.09 60.42
C THR A 126 -41.26 -0.61 61.24
N LEU A 127 -42.39 -1.04 60.64
CA LEU A 127 -43.45 -1.77 61.31
C LEU A 127 -43.02 -3.17 61.74
N TYR A 128 -42.23 -3.88 60.88
CA TYR A 128 -41.66 -5.17 61.17
C TYR A 128 -40.68 -5.11 62.35
N GLU A 129 -39.81 -4.11 62.35
CA GLU A 129 -38.83 -3.84 63.45
C GLU A 129 -39.54 -3.55 64.78
N LYS A 130 -40.78 -3.01 64.77
CA LYS A 130 -41.63 -2.77 65.93
C LYS A 130 -42.57 -3.95 66.27
N GLY A 131 -42.46 -5.10 65.56
CA GLY A 131 -43.32 -6.26 65.76
C GLY A 131 -44.75 -6.10 65.23
N SER A 132 -45.10 -5.05 64.44
CA SER A 132 -46.45 -4.71 63.93
C SER A 132 -46.67 -5.16 62.50
N ALA A 133 -45.74 -5.80 61.85
CA ALA A 133 -45.90 -6.42 60.50
C ALA A 133 -45.24 -7.82 60.51
N SER A 134 -45.72 -8.71 59.64
CA SER A 134 -45.17 -10.05 59.50
C SER A 134 -43.89 -10.07 58.66
N LEU A 135 -43.04 -11.12 58.81
CA LEU A 135 -41.90 -11.36 57.93
C LEU A 135 -42.33 -11.48 56.46
N SER A 136 -43.48 -12.14 56.21
CA SER A 136 -44.04 -12.25 54.85
C SER A 136 -44.31 -10.90 54.23
N ASP A 137 -44.91 -9.95 54.96
CA ASP A 137 -45.16 -8.59 54.47
C ASP A 137 -43.89 -7.84 54.15
N TYR A 138 -42.88 -7.98 55.01
CA TYR A 138 -41.55 -7.39 54.77
C TYR A 138 -40.86 -7.96 53.53
N GLU A 139 -40.83 -9.28 53.37
CA GLU A 139 -40.26 -9.93 52.22
C GLU A 139 -41.02 -9.58 50.90
N ALA A 140 -42.38 -9.48 50.94
CA ALA A 140 -43.19 -9.06 49.83
C ALA A 140 -42.84 -7.59 49.37
N ALA A 141 -42.74 -6.65 50.35
CA ALA A 141 -42.36 -5.28 50.06
C ALA A 141 -40.95 -5.18 49.53
N LYS A 142 -40.00 -5.99 50.05
CA LYS A 142 -38.62 -6.04 49.56
C LYS A 142 -38.55 -6.58 48.13
N ASN A 143 -39.30 -7.61 47.79
CA ASN A 143 -39.38 -8.16 46.43
C ASN A 143 -40.03 -7.18 45.47
N SER A 144 -41.11 -6.50 45.90
CA SER A 144 -41.74 -5.42 45.08
C SER A 144 -40.75 -4.29 44.75
N TYR A 145 -39.96 -3.83 45.74
CA TYR A 145 -38.93 -2.81 45.47
C TYR A 145 -37.86 -3.35 44.54
N ARG A 146 -37.34 -4.57 44.69
CA ARG A 146 -36.37 -5.18 43.77
C ARG A 146 -36.85 -5.25 42.35
N THR A 147 -38.13 -5.65 42.15
CA THR A 147 -38.77 -5.68 40.82
C THR A 147 -38.84 -4.28 40.21
N ALA A 148 -39.28 -3.29 41.01
CA ALA A 148 -39.35 -1.91 40.55
C ALA A 148 -37.97 -1.32 40.18
N VAL A 149 -36.91 -1.65 40.93
CA VAL A 149 -35.52 -1.27 40.61
C VAL A 149 -35.10 -1.91 39.27
N ALA A 150 -35.38 -3.19 39.06
CA ALA A 150 -35.05 -3.87 37.80
C ALA A 150 -35.79 -3.26 36.62
N SER A 151 -37.08 -2.87 36.77
CA SER A 151 -37.83 -2.19 35.75
C SER A 151 -37.25 -0.80 35.41
N PHE A 152 -36.90 -0.02 36.43
CA PHE A 152 -36.23 1.29 36.23
C PHE A 152 -34.91 1.14 35.49
N GLU A 153 -34.05 0.22 35.87
CA GLU A 153 -32.75 -0.01 35.21
C GLU A 153 -32.95 -0.51 33.75
N SER A 154 -34.00 -1.29 33.47
CA SER A 154 -34.35 -1.67 32.11
C SER A 154 -34.79 -0.45 31.26
N ALA A 155 -35.69 0.39 31.78
CA ALA A 155 -36.13 1.60 31.10
C ALA A 155 -34.97 2.58 30.88
N LYS A 156 -34.09 2.73 31.85
CA LYS A 156 -32.87 3.56 31.70
C LYS A 156 -31.97 3.08 30.56
N ARG A 157 -31.76 1.76 30.42
CA ARG A 157 -31.03 1.20 29.28
C ARG A 157 -31.74 1.46 27.94
N SER A 158 -33.07 1.39 27.92
CA SER A 158 -33.84 1.71 26.72
C SER A 158 -33.63 3.15 26.26
N VAL A 159 -33.58 4.12 27.17
CA VAL A 159 -33.26 5.53 26.87
C VAL A 159 -31.86 5.62 26.20
N ALA A 160 -30.85 4.94 26.73
CA ALA A 160 -29.50 4.96 26.16
C ALA A 160 -29.50 4.39 24.73
N ILE A 161 -30.20 3.29 24.48
CA ILE A 161 -30.33 2.70 23.14
C ILE A 161 -30.98 3.70 22.15
N GLN A 162 -32.06 4.37 22.55
CA GLN A 162 -32.70 5.35 21.67
C GLN A 162 -31.83 6.58 21.44
N GLN A 163 -31.00 6.96 22.40
CA GLN A 163 -30.04 8.04 22.23
C GLN A 163 -28.96 7.68 21.18
N ASP A 164 -28.45 6.45 21.22
CA ASP A 164 -27.51 5.96 20.20
C ASP A 164 -28.14 5.94 18.81
N GLN A 165 -29.46 5.59 18.70
CA GLN A 165 -30.17 5.64 17.41
C GLN A 165 -30.21 7.08 16.83
N ILE A 166 -30.31 8.10 17.66
CA ILE A 166 -30.19 9.50 17.22
C ILE A 166 -28.79 9.77 16.68
N GLN A 167 -27.74 9.32 17.40
CA GLN A 167 -26.36 9.52 16.99
C GLN A 167 -26.03 8.84 15.65
N PHE A 168 -26.64 7.70 15.34
CA PHE A 168 -26.47 7.00 14.06
C PHE A 168 -27.01 7.79 12.85
N GLY A 169 -27.78 8.83 13.07
CA GLY A 169 -28.17 9.78 12.03
C GLY A 169 -27.16 10.87 11.74
N PHE A 170 -26.02 10.90 12.44
CA PHE A 170 -24.92 11.81 12.17
C PHE A 170 -23.72 11.02 11.65
N LEU A 171 -23.26 11.37 10.46
CA LEU A 171 -22.07 10.77 9.88
C LEU A 171 -20.88 11.70 10.10
N HIS A 172 -19.91 11.20 10.86
CA HIS A 172 -18.66 11.91 11.10
C HIS A 172 -17.51 11.19 10.40
N ALA A 173 -16.48 11.96 10.00
CA ALA A 173 -15.24 11.39 9.47
C ALA A 173 -14.56 10.51 10.53
N PRO A 174 -14.31 9.21 10.26
CA PRO A 174 -13.67 8.32 11.22
C PRO A 174 -12.17 8.60 11.40
N GLU A 175 -11.52 9.14 10.36
CA GLU A 175 -10.11 9.52 10.34
C GLU A 175 -9.88 10.79 9.53
N ASN A 176 -8.67 11.36 9.62
CA ASN A 176 -8.25 12.45 8.73
C ASN A 176 -8.06 11.90 7.32
N GLY A 177 -8.44 12.66 6.30
CA GLY A 177 -8.29 12.21 4.93
C GLY A 177 -8.90 13.15 3.91
N VAL A 178 -9.07 12.64 2.70
CA VAL A 178 -9.64 13.37 1.55
C VAL A 178 -10.84 12.59 1.01
N ILE A 179 -11.92 13.29 0.74
CA ILE A 179 -13.12 12.71 0.12
C ILE A 179 -12.80 12.33 -1.33
N ALA A 180 -12.81 11.02 -1.62
CA ALA A 180 -12.49 10.46 -2.93
C ALA A 180 -13.70 10.40 -3.88
N SER A 181 -14.90 10.26 -3.34
CA SER A 181 -16.16 10.33 -4.10
C SER A 181 -17.32 10.69 -3.19
N VAL A 182 -18.35 11.26 -3.78
CA VAL A 182 -19.67 11.50 -3.15
C VAL A 182 -20.70 10.88 -4.08
N SER A 183 -21.56 10.00 -3.54
CA SER A 183 -22.50 9.21 -4.32
C SER A 183 -23.96 9.46 -3.90
N ALA A 184 -24.22 10.46 -3.07
CA ALA A 184 -25.56 10.80 -2.59
C ALA A 184 -25.79 12.31 -2.65
N GLU A 185 -27.05 12.70 -2.61
CA GLU A 185 -27.49 14.11 -2.63
C GLU A 185 -28.34 14.44 -1.40
N VAL A 186 -28.51 15.75 -1.14
CA VAL A 186 -29.47 16.24 -0.13
C VAL A 186 -30.88 15.85 -0.58
N ASP A 187 -31.76 15.54 0.35
CA ASP A 187 -33.13 15.05 0.16
C ASP A 187 -33.20 13.62 -0.42
N GLU A 188 -32.08 12.92 -0.61
CA GLU A 188 -32.08 11.50 -0.97
C GLU A 188 -32.41 10.60 0.24
N ASN A 189 -33.24 9.57 0.00
CA ASN A 189 -33.51 8.53 0.99
C ASN A 189 -32.47 7.43 0.90
N VAL A 190 -31.75 7.15 1.99
CA VAL A 190 -30.68 6.15 2.06
C VAL A 190 -31.03 5.00 2.97
N SER A 191 -30.47 3.84 2.63
CA SER A 191 -30.61 2.60 3.40
C SER A 191 -29.37 2.36 4.28
N PRO A 192 -29.51 1.59 5.38
CA PRO A 192 -28.38 1.22 6.22
C PRO A 192 -27.28 0.52 5.42
N GLY A 193 -26.04 0.98 5.56
CA GLY A 193 -24.87 0.42 4.85
C GLY A 193 -24.71 0.87 3.40
N GLN A 194 -25.64 1.65 2.85
CA GLN A 194 -25.49 2.27 1.53
C GLN A 194 -24.32 3.27 1.57
N ALA A 195 -23.34 3.08 0.69
CA ALA A 195 -22.21 4.00 0.60
C ALA A 195 -22.65 5.32 -0.02
N ILE A 196 -22.51 6.42 0.73
CA ILE A 196 -22.82 7.78 0.28
C ILE A 196 -21.57 8.56 -0.15
N GLY A 197 -20.40 8.01 0.11
CA GLY A 197 -19.12 8.58 -0.30
C GLY A 197 -17.97 7.68 0.12
N VAL A 198 -16.78 8.03 -0.35
CA VAL A 198 -15.54 7.31 -0.04
C VAL A 198 -14.53 8.30 0.54
N LEU A 199 -13.94 7.94 1.66
CA LEU A 199 -12.86 8.67 2.30
C LEU A 199 -11.54 7.92 2.10
N ASN A 200 -10.58 8.56 1.47
CA ASN A 200 -9.19 8.12 1.44
C ASN A 200 -8.51 8.66 2.71
N ALA A 201 -8.18 7.76 3.61
CA ALA A 201 -7.59 8.07 4.92
C ALA A 201 -6.17 7.53 5.04
N GLY A 202 -5.44 8.02 6.04
CA GLY A 202 -4.03 7.70 6.24
C GLY A 202 -3.10 8.70 5.54
N THR A 203 -1.86 8.71 5.97
CA THR A 203 -0.79 9.58 5.43
C THR A 203 0.18 8.82 4.54
N ALA A 204 0.20 7.50 4.63
CA ALA A 204 1.07 6.66 3.83
C ALA A 204 0.45 6.34 2.47
N ILE A 205 1.30 6.32 1.46
CA ILE A 205 0.95 5.82 0.14
C ILE A 205 1.49 4.39 0.03
N GLU A 206 0.61 3.49 -0.30
CA GLU A 206 0.91 2.10 -0.55
C GLU A 206 0.82 1.78 -2.04
N ILE A 207 1.67 0.87 -2.51
CA ILE A 207 1.62 0.36 -3.87
C ILE A 207 1.27 -1.11 -3.79
N SER A 208 0.16 -1.46 -4.39
CA SER A 208 -0.28 -2.83 -4.55
C SER A 208 0.20 -3.37 -5.89
N LEU A 209 0.95 -4.47 -5.88
CA LEU A 209 1.44 -5.13 -7.08
C LEU A 209 1.33 -6.64 -6.94
N GLY A 210 1.31 -7.35 -8.07
CA GLY A 210 1.33 -8.80 -8.12
C GLY A 210 2.68 -9.32 -8.60
N LEU A 211 3.29 -10.22 -7.85
CA LEU A 211 4.55 -10.86 -8.24
C LEU A 211 4.32 -12.30 -8.70
N PRO A 212 5.00 -12.76 -9.78
CA PRO A 212 4.93 -14.14 -10.21
C PRO A 212 5.69 -15.07 -9.26
N GLU A 213 5.35 -16.36 -9.26
CA GLU A 213 5.98 -17.41 -8.44
C GLU A 213 7.50 -17.45 -8.58
N SER A 214 8.02 -17.16 -9.78
CA SER A 214 9.47 -17.17 -10.05
C SER A 214 10.27 -16.10 -9.29
N VAL A 215 9.59 -15.15 -8.65
CA VAL A 215 10.22 -14.01 -7.96
C VAL A 215 9.86 -13.97 -6.47
N ILE A 216 8.68 -14.45 -6.10
CA ILE A 216 8.14 -14.26 -4.74
C ILE A 216 9.06 -14.82 -3.65
N ASN A 217 9.72 -15.95 -3.90
CA ASN A 217 10.63 -16.59 -2.94
C ASN A 217 11.91 -15.78 -2.62
N ALA A 218 12.20 -14.74 -3.43
CA ALA A 218 13.32 -13.84 -3.21
C ALA A 218 12.86 -12.50 -2.58
N VAL A 219 11.58 -12.37 -2.25
CA VAL A 219 10.99 -11.15 -1.71
C VAL A 219 10.60 -11.35 -0.27
N GLU A 220 11.12 -10.50 0.59
CA GLU A 220 10.89 -10.55 2.04
C GLU A 220 10.30 -9.22 2.53
N LYS A 221 9.58 -9.29 3.65
CA LYS A 221 9.14 -8.10 4.37
C LYS A 221 10.35 -7.26 4.79
N ASP A 222 10.17 -5.94 4.83
CA ASP A 222 11.20 -4.93 5.14
C ASP A 222 12.31 -4.78 4.08
N MET A 223 12.23 -5.49 2.95
CA MET A 223 13.11 -5.29 1.81
C MET A 223 12.92 -3.88 1.23
N LYS A 224 14.02 -3.20 0.97
CA LYS A 224 14.02 -1.86 0.36
C LYS A 224 13.87 -1.97 -1.15
N VAL A 225 13.01 -1.15 -1.70
CA VAL A 225 12.75 -1.07 -3.15
C VAL A 225 12.70 0.38 -3.60
N LYS A 226 12.89 0.61 -4.88
CA LYS A 226 12.76 1.92 -5.51
C LYS A 226 11.51 1.97 -6.35
N VAL A 227 10.77 3.04 -6.21
CA VAL A 227 9.50 3.24 -6.91
C VAL A 227 9.62 4.45 -7.83
N THR A 228 9.07 4.31 -9.01
CA THR A 228 8.92 5.39 -9.98
C THR A 228 7.49 5.46 -10.47
N PHE A 229 6.99 6.67 -10.73
CA PHE A 229 5.63 6.88 -11.24
C PHE A 229 5.71 7.41 -12.67
N THR A 230 4.84 6.90 -13.54
CA THR A 230 4.75 7.41 -14.92
C THR A 230 4.32 8.89 -14.94
N ALA A 231 3.53 9.31 -13.95
CA ALA A 231 3.05 10.68 -13.80
C ALA A 231 4.10 11.66 -13.25
N LEU A 232 5.22 11.16 -12.66
CA LEU A 232 6.30 11.96 -12.07
C LEU A 232 7.64 11.49 -12.65
N PRO A 233 7.92 11.81 -13.92
CA PRO A 233 9.09 11.30 -14.61
C PRO A 233 10.39 11.82 -13.98
N GLY A 234 11.36 10.92 -13.79
CA GLY A 234 12.68 11.26 -13.24
C GLY A 234 12.76 11.27 -11.71
N GLU A 235 11.65 11.12 -11.01
CA GLU A 235 11.64 11.03 -9.54
C GLU A 235 11.67 9.58 -9.07
N ILE A 236 12.52 9.31 -8.08
CA ILE A 236 12.66 7.97 -7.47
C ILE A 236 12.29 8.07 -5.99
N PHE A 237 11.33 7.29 -5.59
CA PHE A 237 10.83 7.21 -4.21
C PHE A 237 11.39 5.96 -3.54
N ASN A 238 11.92 6.14 -2.31
CA ASN A 238 12.35 5.03 -1.49
C ASN A 238 11.13 4.41 -0.81
N ALA A 239 11.01 3.10 -0.92
CA ALA A 239 9.89 2.37 -0.36
C ALA A 239 10.37 1.08 0.30
N VAL A 240 9.48 0.48 1.09
CA VAL A 240 9.74 -0.76 1.83
C VAL A 240 8.57 -1.69 1.63
N ILE A 241 8.85 -2.98 1.47
CA ILE A 241 7.83 -4.02 1.41
C ILE A 241 7.25 -4.19 2.81
N THR A 242 5.96 -3.96 2.95
CA THR A 242 5.24 -4.08 4.23
C THR A 242 4.49 -5.39 4.35
N GLU A 243 3.98 -5.91 3.23
CA GLU A 243 3.22 -7.15 3.21
C GLU A 243 3.56 -7.99 1.99
N VAL A 244 3.67 -9.30 2.20
CA VAL A 244 3.83 -10.31 1.16
C VAL A 244 2.76 -11.38 1.41
N ALA A 245 1.85 -11.57 0.46
CA ALA A 245 0.80 -12.57 0.62
C ALA A 245 1.38 -13.99 0.60
N PRO A 246 0.95 -14.86 1.52
CA PRO A 246 1.43 -16.25 1.59
C PRO A 246 0.80 -17.15 0.51
N ALA A 247 -0.22 -16.67 -0.19
CA ALA A 247 -0.97 -17.43 -1.18
C ALA A 247 -1.16 -16.64 -2.48
N LEU A 248 -1.29 -17.38 -3.56
CA LEU A 248 -1.60 -16.87 -4.89
C LEU A 248 -3.03 -16.33 -4.92
N ASP A 249 -3.23 -15.15 -5.52
CA ASP A 249 -4.56 -14.65 -5.88
C ASP A 249 -5.05 -15.41 -7.12
N ALA A 250 -6.18 -16.09 -6.98
CA ALA A 250 -6.75 -16.94 -8.02
C ALA A 250 -7.18 -16.16 -9.29
N ASN A 251 -7.50 -14.86 -9.16
CA ASN A 251 -7.96 -14.04 -10.28
C ASN A 251 -6.81 -13.53 -11.12
N THR A 252 -5.68 -13.18 -10.48
CA THR A 252 -4.52 -12.57 -11.14
C THR A 252 -3.40 -13.56 -11.40
N SER A 253 -3.44 -14.75 -10.78
CA SER A 253 -2.36 -15.75 -10.80
C SER A 253 -1.01 -15.17 -10.36
N THR A 254 -1.03 -14.23 -9.41
CA THR A 254 0.15 -13.60 -8.83
C THR A 254 0.05 -13.57 -7.31
N TYR A 255 1.18 -13.38 -6.64
CA TYR A 255 1.23 -13.15 -5.20
C TYR A 255 1.11 -11.66 -4.93
N PRO A 256 0.05 -11.20 -4.23
CA PRO A 256 -0.09 -9.81 -3.83
C PRO A 256 1.05 -9.37 -2.91
N VAL A 257 1.64 -8.22 -3.21
CA VAL A 257 2.67 -7.58 -2.39
C VAL A 257 2.29 -6.11 -2.19
N THR A 258 2.43 -5.62 -0.96
CA THR A 258 2.21 -4.22 -0.62
C THR A 258 3.56 -3.57 -0.30
N VAL A 259 3.79 -2.44 -0.92
CA VAL A 259 4.98 -1.61 -0.73
C VAL A 259 4.57 -0.24 -0.23
N THR A 260 5.14 0.22 0.87
CA THR A 260 4.83 1.52 1.47
C THR A 260 5.95 2.52 1.17
N ILE A 261 5.59 3.69 0.67
CA ILE A 261 6.52 4.80 0.42
C ILE A 261 6.82 5.48 1.75
N LYS A 262 8.12 5.68 2.06
CA LYS A 262 8.56 6.29 3.33
C LYS A 262 8.29 7.79 3.39
N ASP A 263 8.53 8.48 2.27
CA ASP A 263 8.37 9.91 2.15
C ASP A 263 7.13 10.17 1.29
N SER A 264 5.98 10.39 1.92
CA SER A 264 4.74 10.66 1.20
C SER A 264 4.81 12.01 0.50
N ASP A 265 4.49 12.03 -0.79
CA ASP A 265 4.39 13.24 -1.60
C ASP A 265 2.91 13.48 -1.96
N GLU A 266 2.39 14.66 -1.67
CA GLU A 266 0.98 15.01 -1.96
C GLU A 266 0.63 14.96 -3.45
N ARG A 267 1.61 14.95 -4.33
CA ARG A 267 1.44 14.80 -5.78
C ARG A 267 1.07 13.38 -6.18
N ILE A 268 1.41 12.38 -5.32
CA ILE A 268 1.05 11.00 -5.57
C ILE A 268 -0.42 10.80 -5.21
N LYS A 269 -1.24 10.44 -6.19
CA LYS A 269 -2.67 10.20 -6.01
C LYS A 269 -2.98 8.71 -6.07
N SER A 270 -3.96 8.27 -5.29
CA SER A 270 -4.51 6.91 -5.39
C SER A 270 -4.98 6.63 -6.82
N GLY A 271 -4.65 5.46 -7.35
CA GLY A 271 -4.91 5.07 -8.74
C GLY A 271 -3.77 5.31 -9.71
N MET A 272 -2.68 6.02 -9.32
CA MET A 272 -1.53 6.21 -10.18
C MET A 272 -0.78 4.89 -10.42
N ALA A 273 -0.36 4.67 -11.68
CA ALA A 273 0.51 3.56 -12.04
C ALA A 273 1.93 3.83 -11.54
N ALA A 274 2.48 2.83 -10.86
CA ALA A 274 3.83 2.84 -10.30
C ALA A 274 4.64 1.65 -10.83
N ASN A 275 5.93 1.84 -11.01
CA ASN A 275 6.88 0.77 -11.28
C ASN A 275 7.77 0.57 -10.07
N VAL A 276 7.75 -0.63 -9.51
CA VAL A 276 8.56 -1.01 -8.35
C VAL A 276 9.77 -1.77 -8.84
N ASN A 277 10.95 -1.23 -8.57
CA ASN A 277 12.23 -1.80 -8.96
C ASN A 277 12.84 -2.57 -7.79
N PHE A 278 12.98 -3.87 -7.98
CA PHE A 278 13.60 -4.79 -7.04
C PHE A 278 15.06 -5.02 -7.44
N GLU A 279 15.96 -4.85 -6.49
CA GLU A 279 17.37 -5.19 -6.63
C GLU A 279 17.59 -6.55 -5.95
N PHE A 280 17.63 -7.63 -6.73
CA PHE A 280 17.90 -8.97 -6.22
C PHE A 280 19.40 -9.23 -6.19
N THR A 281 19.98 -9.31 -5.00
CA THR A 281 21.36 -9.81 -4.82
C THR A 281 21.38 -11.33 -4.94
N ASN A 282 21.71 -11.83 -6.11
CA ASN A 282 21.81 -13.27 -6.38
C ASN A 282 23.16 -13.81 -5.87
N ASP A 283 23.25 -14.09 -4.58
CA ASP A 283 24.49 -14.59 -3.96
C ASP A 283 24.72 -16.12 -4.11
N LYS A 284 23.74 -16.88 -4.60
CA LYS A 284 23.81 -18.36 -4.58
C LYS A 284 23.73 -19.09 -5.92
N LEU A 285 23.41 -18.44 -7.04
CA LEU A 285 23.17 -19.17 -8.31
C LEU A 285 23.94 -18.67 -9.53
N SER A 286 24.78 -17.64 -9.41
CA SER A 286 25.35 -16.96 -10.58
C SER A 286 26.86 -16.80 -10.57
N ARG A 287 27.61 -17.23 -9.54
CA ARG A 287 29.07 -17.04 -9.46
C ARG A 287 29.87 -17.89 -10.46
N ASP A 288 29.24 -18.92 -11.06
CA ASP A 288 29.94 -19.87 -11.92
C ASP A 288 29.64 -19.71 -13.41
N LYS A 289 28.79 -18.81 -13.83
CA LYS A 289 28.46 -18.61 -15.25
C LYS A 289 29.02 -17.29 -15.77
N LEU A 290 30.03 -17.42 -16.61
CA LEU A 290 30.58 -16.29 -17.37
C LEU A 290 29.67 -15.96 -18.55
N ILE A 291 29.43 -14.68 -18.77
CA ILE A 291 28.71 -14.19 -19.94
C ILE A 291 29.69 -13.53 -20.90
N ILE A 292 29.57 -13.90 -22.14
CA ILE A 292 30.27 -13.25 -23.28
C ILE A 292 29.22 -12.82 -24.30
N PRO A 293 29.41 -11.69 -24.99
CA PRO A 293 28.52 -11.29 -26.07
C PRO A 293 28.52 -12.36 -27.17
N ALA A 294 27.36 -12.67 -27.73
CA ALA A 294 27.23 -13.64 -28.82
C ALA A 294 28.10 -13.27 -30.03
N SER A 295 28.39 -11.99 -30.25
CA SER A 295 29.33 -11.51 -31.28
C SER A 295 30.80 -11.88 -31.06
N GLY A 296 31.16 -12.33 -29.84
CA GLY A 296 32.50 -12.78 -29.48
C GLY A 296 32.68 -14.30 -29.56
N VAL A 297 31.64 -15.04 -29.91
CA VAL A 297 31.65 -16.50 -30.06
C VAL A 297 31.87 -16.85 -31.54
N GLY A 298 32.97 -17.54 -31.83
CA GLY A 298 33.19 -18.18 -33.13
C GLY A 298 32.64 -19.60 -33.13
N GLU A 299 32.28 -20.08 -34.31
CA GLU A 299 31.85 -21.49 -34.51
C GLU A 299 32.64 -22.09 -35.65
N ASP A 300 33.18 -23.28 -35.47
CA ASP A 300 33.83 -24.06 -36.49
C ASP A 300 33.34 -25.53 -36.46
N GLY A 301 33.93 -26.39 -37.28
CA GLY A 301 33.58 -27.80 -37.36
C GLY A 301 33.77 -28.61 -36.08
N ASN A 302 34.44 -28.04 -35.05
CA ASN A 302 34.73 -28.68 -33.76
C ASN A 302 33.86 -28.11 -32.64
N GLY A 303 33.11 -27.04 -32.89
CA GLY A 303 32.19 -26.43 -31.92
C GLY A 303 32.36 -24.91 -31.77
N GLN A 304 31.84 -24.37 -30.69
CA GLN A 304 31.90 -22.93 -30.39
C GLN A 304 33.14 -22.60 -29.56
N TYR A 305 33.81 -21.50 -29.91
CA TYR A 305 35.04 -21.04 -29.24
C TYR A 305 35.08 -19.54 -29.03
N VAL A 306 35.93 -19.09 -28.12
CA VAL A 306 36.24 -17.70 -27.86
C VAL A 306 37.76 -17.50 -27.82
N PHE A 307 38.23 -16.33 -28.25
CA PHE A 307 39.63 -15.95 -28.09
C PHE A 307 39.80 -15.24 -26.74
N LEU A 308 40.85 -15.61 -26.01
CA LEU A 308 41.28 -14.96 -24.79
C LEU A 308 42.55 -14.14 -25.11
N SER A 309 42.60 -12.89 -24.69
CA SER A 309 43.75 -12.01 -24.81
C SER A 309 44.42 -11.76 -23.46
#